data_691b6853f35f980e5954d403ca95e357
#
_entry.id   691b6853f35f980e5954d403ca95e357
#
_cell.length_a   1.000
_cell.length_b   1.000
_cell.length_c   1.000
_cell.angle_alpha   90.00
_cell.angle_beta   90.00
_cell.angle_gamma   90.00
#
_symmetry.space_group_name_H-M   'P 1'
#
loop_
_entity.id
_entity.type
_entity.pdbx_description
1 polymer ?
#
loop_
_entity_poly.entity_id
_entity_poly.type
_entity_poly.pdbx_seq_one_letter_code
_entity_poly.pdbx_strand_id
1 'polypeptide(L)'
;MAFLRNKWALAALVILCWAIAASSALGYYYYKYTDLINRLGGSLVSINLGIDYGNGTRRWFNETTGLTLYDCMKQAGWKIETKDFGVMGLYVTSINGVKESAEKLRYWGWWIWTDYGWSHGGSACNKYVVSPNETIIWYYSQVNSTTWEMPPPP
;
A
#
# COMPACT_ATOMS: atom_id res chain seq x y z
N MET A 1 -5.63 -36.38 -45.62
CA MET A 1 -4.37 -36.59 -44.88
C MET A 1 -3.12 -35.90 -45.46
N ALA A 2 -3.22 -34.97 -46.42
CA ALA A 2 -2.08 -34.25 -47.02
C ALA A 2 -1.53 -33.09 -46.16
N PHE A 3 -2.35 -32.49 -45.28
CA PHE A 3 -2.00 -31.32 -44.49
C PHE A 3 -0.89 -31.58 -43.44
N LEU A 4 -0.88 -32.77 -42.81
CA LEU A 4 0.12 -33.16 -41.80
C LEU A 4 1.52 -33.47 -42.39
N ARG A 5 1.67 -33.53 -43.71
CA ARG A 5 2.93 -33.81 -44.42
C ARG A 5 3.71 -32.51 -44.73
N ASN A 6 3.09 -31.36 -44.59
CA ASN A 6 3.72 -30.06 -44.80
C ASN A 6 4.25 -29.49 -43.47
N LYS A 7 5.58 -29.53 -43.29
CA LYS A 7 6.26 -29.06 -42.07
C LYS A 7 5.94 -27.59 -41.75
N TRP A 8 5.75 -26.77 -42.76
CA TRP A 8 5.41 -25.36 -42.61
C TRP A 8 3.97 -25.14 -42.11
N ALA A 9 3.03 -25.95 -42.59
CA ALA A 9 1.64 -25.92 -42.12
C ALA A 9 1.54 -26.37 -40.64
N LEU A 10 2.34 -27.36 -40.24
CA LEU A 10 2.41 -27.80 -38.85
C LEU A 10 3.01 -26.74 -37.96
N ALA A 11 4.09 -26.08 -38.38
CA ALA A 11 4.70 -24.96 -37.64
C ALA A 11 3.72 -23.78 -37.50
N ALA A 12 3.00 -23.41 -38.54
CA ALA A 12 2.00 -22.35 -38.49
C ALA A 12 0.86 -22.69 -37.52
N LEU A 13 0.42 -23.94 -37.48
CA LEU A 13 -0.62 -24.38 -36.53
C LEU A 13 -0.16 -24.32 -35.08
N VAL A 14 1.08 -24.71 -34.80
CA VAL A 14 1.68 -24.61 -33.45
C VAL A 14 1.77 -23.14 -33.01
N ILE A 15 2.25 -22.25 -33.89
CA ILE A 15 2.34 -20.80 -33.58
C ILE A 15 0.94 -20.22 -33.32
N LEU A 16 -0.06 -20.62 -34.10
CA LEU A 16 -1.44 -20.17 -33.92
C LEU A 16 -2.00 -20.64 -32.58
N CYS A 17 -1.79 -21.88 -32.18
CA CYS A 17 -2.20 -22.41 -30.89
C CYS A 17 -1.53 -21.65 -29.72
N TRP A 18 -0.23 -21.36 -29.85
CA TRP A 18 0.49 -20.55 -28.85
C TRP A 18 -0.03 -19.12 -28.77
N ALA A 19 -0.33 -18.49 -29.89
CA ALA A 19 -0.90 -17.14 -29.92
C ALA A 19 -2.27 -17.08 -29.25
N ILE A 20 -3.13 -18.09 -29.51
CA ILE A 20 -4.44 -18.19 -28.84
C ILE A 20 -4.28 -18.41 -27.34
N ALA A 21 -3.40 -19.32 -26.92
CA ALA A 21 -3.15 -19.57 -25.49
C ALA A 21 -2.61 -18.33 -24.79
N ALA A 22 -1.64 -17.64 -25.37
CA ALA A 22 -1.09 -16.41 -24.82
C ALA A 22 -2.12 -15.28 -24.72
N SER A 23 -2.94 -15.10 -25.76
CA SER A 23 -4.01 -14.09 -25.78
C SER A 23 -5.08 -14.39 -24.72
N SER A 24 -5.44 -15.66 -24.55
CA SER A 24 -6.41 -16.10 -23.53
C SER A 24 -5.88 -15.88 -22.11
N ALA A 25 -4.61 -16.17 -21.87
CA ALA A 25 -3.96 -15.92 -20.59
C ALA A 25 -3.90 -14.42 -20.28
N LEU A 26 -3.51 -13.58 -21.24
CA LEU A 26 -3.49 -12.12 -21.10
C LEU A 26 -4.89 -11.56 -20.79
N GLY A 27 -5.92 -12.01 -21.50
CA GLY A 27 -7.31 -11.63 -21.29
C GLY A 27 -7.79 -12.02 -19.89
N TYR A 28 -7.45 -13.23 -19.42
CA TYR A 28 -7.78 -13.68 -18.07
C TYR A 28 -7.11 -12.84 -16.97
N TYR A 29 -5.81 -12.54 -17.12
CA TYR A 29 -5.09 -11.70 -16.17
C TYR A 29 -5.61 -10.26 -16.17
N TYR A 30 -5.90 -9.70 -17.35
CA TYR A 30 -6.51 -8.37 -17.46
C TYR A 30 -7.88 -8.31 -16.79
N TYR A 31 -8.74 -9.31 -17.02
CA TYR A 31 -10.04 -9.41 -16.37
C TYR A 31 -9.91 -9.51 -14.86
N LYS A 32 -9.05 -10.39 -14.34
CA LYS A 32 -8.79 -10.51 -12.90
C LYS A 32 -8.25 -9.23 -12.28
N TYR A 33 -7.34 -8.57 -12.97
CA TYR A 33 -6.77 -7.29 -12.51
C TYR A 33 -7.86 -6.20 -12.44
N THR A 34 -8.67 -6.08 -13.48
CA THR A 34 -9.78 -5.11 -13.54
C THR A 34 -10.86 -5.41 -12.49
N ASP A 35 -11.21 -6.69 -12.28
CA ASP A 35 -12.15 -7.11 -11.23
C ASP A 35 -11.60 -6.78 -9.83
N LEU A 36 -10.32 -7.01 -9.59
CA LEU A 36 -9.66 -6.63 -8.34
C LEU A 36 -9.70 -5.11 -8.12
N ILE A 37 -9.34 -4.32 -9.12
CA ILE A 37 -9.40 -2.86 -9.07
C ILE A 37 -10.83 -2.37 -8.79
N ASN A 38 -11.83 -2.94 -9.46
CA ASN A 38 -13.24 -2.58 -9.26
C ASN A 38 -13.75 -2.95 -7.87
N ARG A 39 -13.34 -4.10 -7.34
CA ARG A 39 -13.69 -4.55 -5.97
C ARG A 39 -13.02 -3.69 -4.89
N LEU A 40 -11.84 -3.16 -5.17
CA LEU A 40 -11.11 -2.26 -4.29
C LEU A 40 -11.55 -0.79 -4.42
N GLY A 41 -12.65 -0.50 -5.15
CA GLY A 41 -13.16 0.85 -5.35
C GLY A 41 -12.57 1.60 -6.55
N GLY A 42 -11.83 0.90 -7.42
CA GLY A 42 -11.54 1.23 -8.84
C GLY A 42 -10.80 2.51 -9.17
N SER A 43 -10.58 3.43 -8.26
CA SER A 43 -9.78 4.63 -8.51
C SER A 43 -8.81 4.89 -7.38
N LEU A 44 -7.65 5.39 -7.75
CA LEU A 44 -6.75 6.02 -6.79
C LEU A 44 -7.56 7.14 -6.10
N VAL A 45 -7.66 7.05 -4.79
CA VAL A 45 -8.36 8.06 -4.01
C VAL A 45 -7.38 9.07 -3.45
N SER A 46 -7.84 10.29 -3.25
CA SER A 46 -7.06 11.36 -2.66
C SER A 46 -7.34 11.43 -1.16
N ILE A 47 -6.27 11.54 -0.38
CA ILE A 47 -6.31 11.71 1.08
C ILE A 47 -5.46 12.89 1.51
N ASN A 48 -5.69 13.40 2.73
CA ASN A 48 -4.79 14.32 3.41
C ASN A 48 -3.82 13.54 4.29
N LEU A 49 -2.56 13.50 3.91
CA LEU A 49 -1.54 12.73 4.60
C LEU A 49 -0.63 13.63 5.43
N GLY A 50 -0.57 13.41 6.73
CA GLY A 50 0.27 14.13 7.67
C GLY A 50 1.44 13.31 8.18
N ILE A 51 2.49 13.99 8.61
CA ILE A 51 3.59 13.43 9.38
C ILE A 51 3.94 14.36 10.54
N ASP A 52 4.05 13.78 11.73
CA ASP A 52 4.46 14.48 12.95
C ASP A 52 5.66 13.73 13.56
N TYR A 53 6.76 14.42 13.70
CA TYR A 53 8.01 13.84 14.22
C TYR A 53 8.09 13.83 15.76
N GLY A 54 7.02 14.24 16.47
CA GLY A 54 6.99 14.28 17.92
C GLY A 54 7.97 15.27 18.57
N ASN A 55 8.47 16.22 17.79
CA ASN A 55 9.39 17.28 18.21
C ASN A 55 8.85 18.69 17.89
N GLY A 56 7.53 18.80 17.64
CA GLY A 56 6.87 20.02 17.21
C GLY A 56 6.88 20.24 15.68
N THR A 57 7.55 19.37 14.94
CA THR A 57 7.55 19.47 13.46
C THR A 57 6.45 18.58 12.89
N ARG A 58 5.44 19.23 12.29
CA ARG A 58 4.34 18.57 11.57
C ARG A 58 4.27 19.09 10.14
N ARG A 59 4.05 18.20 9.18
CA ARG A 59 3.86 18.55 7.77
C ARG A 59 2.64 17.82 7.21
N TRP A 60 1.94 18.50 6.30
CA TRP A 60 0.79 17.96 5.59
C TRP A 60 1.06 17.90 4.09
N PHE A 61 0.59 16.84 3.48
CA PHE A 61 0.61 16.55 2.05
C PHE A 61 -0.84 16.35 1.62
N ASN A 62 -1.43 17.41 1.09
CA ASN A 62 -2.82 17.36 0.64
C ASN A 62 -2.90 16.66 -0.71
N GLU A 63 -4.06 16.05 -0.97
CA GLU A 63 -4.37 15.38 -2.24
C GLU A 63 -3.37 14.27 -2.62
N THR A 64 -2.79 13.61 -1.63
CA THR A 64 -1.93 12.46 -1.85
C THR A 64 -2.77 11.28 -2.33
N THR A 65 -2.41 10.69 -3.48
CA THR A 65 -3.21 9.63 -4.11
C THR A 65 -2.59 8.24 -3.94
N GLY A 66 -3.44 7.25 -3.76
CA GLY A 66 -3.01 5.86 -3.63
C GLY A 66 -4.17 4.90 -3.50
N LEU A 67 -3.89 3.60 -3.54
CA LEU A 67 -4.83 2.54 -3.22
C LEU A 67 -4.72 2.16 -1.74
N THR A 68 -3.49 2.06 -1.25
CA THR A 68 -3.19 1.79 0.15
C THR A 68 -2.51 2.99 0.80
N LEU A 69 -2.53 3.05 2.14
CA LEU A 69 -1.80 4.08 2.87
C LEU A 69 -0.30 4.08 2.51
N TYR A 70 0.30 2.90 2.29
CA TYR A 70 1.69 2.78 1.87
C TYR A 70 1.95 3.39 0.49
N ASP A 71 0.98 3.27 -0.45
CA ASP A 71 1.08 3.90 -1.77
C ASP A 71 1.02 5.43 -1.67
N CYS A 72 0.14 5.96 -0.81
CA CYS A 72 0.07 7.38 -0.53
C CYS A 72 1.39 7.92 0.06
N MET A 73 2.00 7.20 1.01
CA MET A 73 3.31 7.57 1.56
C MET A 73 4.41 7.62 0.49
N LYS A 74 4.43 6.65 -0.43
CA LYS A 74 5.38 6.64 -1.57
C LYS A 74 5.12 7.81 -2.52
N GLN A 75 3.87 8.07 -2.83
CA GLN A 75 3.48 9.17 -3.71
C GLN A 75 3.84 10.55 -3.09
N ALA A 76 3.76 10.68 -1.77
CA ALA A 76 4.24 11.86 -1.04
C ALA A 76 5.77 12.01 -1.04
N GLY A 77 6.50 11.07 -1.65
CA GLY A 77 7.97 11.09 -1.75
C GLY A 77 8.70 10.72 -0.45
N TRP A 78 8.04 10.05 0.48
CA TRP A 78 8.67 9.68 1.75
C TRP A 78 9.69 8.54 1.56
N LYS A 79 10.82 8.64 2.25
CA LYS A 79 11.79 7.56 2.38
C LYS A 79 11.33 6.66 3.52
N ILE A 80 10.88 5.45 3.20
CA ILE A 80 10.28 4.52 4.16
C ILE A 80 11.17 3.29 4.28
N GLU A 81 11.59 2.95 5.50
CA GLU A 81 12.19 1.65 5.80
C GLU A 81 11.15 0.77 6.50
N THR A 82 11.04 -0.48 6.07
CA THR A 82 10.05 -1.42 6.59
C THR A 82 10.64 -2.77 6.90
N LYS A 83 10.00 -3.50 7.81
CA LYS A 83 10.21 -4.91 8.05
C LYS A 83 8.96 -5.68 7.60
N ASP A 84 9.15 -6.68 6.76
CA ASP A 84 8.04 -7.48 6.25
C ASP A 84 7.72 -8.62 7.24
N PHE A 85 6.46 -8.68 7.66
CA PHE A 85 5.90 -9.73 8.51
C PHE A 85 4.91 -10.64 7.74
N GLY A 86 5.09 -10.76 6.43
CA GLY A 86 4.31 -11.63 5.55
C GLY A 86 2.82 -11.29 5.56
N VAL A 87 2.00 -12.23 6.03
CA VAL A 87 0.52 -12.03 6.06
C VAL A 87 0.08 -10.84 6.90
N MET A 88 0.83 -10.47 7.94
CA MET A 88 0.52 -9.31 8.78
C MET A 88 0.85 -7.97 8.09
N GLY A 89 1.71 -7.99 7.07
CA GLY A 89 2.06 -6.83 6.26
C GLY A 89 3.35 -6.14 6.70
N LEU A 90 3.54 -4.92 6.24
CA LEU A 90 4.74 -4.13 6.45
C LEU A 90 4.68 -3.36 7.78
N TYR A 91 5.69 -3.52 8.59
CA TYR A 91 5.93 -2.71 9.77
C TYR A 91 6.94 -1.60 9.44
N VAL A 92 6.56 -0.35 9.70
CA VAL A 92 7.39 0.82 9.38
C VAL A 92 8.39 1.08 10.50
N THR A 93 9.68 0.99 10.18
CA THR A 93 10.79 1.19 11.13
C THR A 93 11.44 2.56 11.00
N SER A 94 11.28 3.25 9.86
CA SER A 94 11.84 4.57 9.63
C SER A 94 11.00 5.34 8.60
N ILE A 95 10.81 6.64 8.83
CA ILE A 95 10.26 7.57 7.84
C ILE A 95 11.19 8.78 7.74
N ASN A 96 11.63 9.09 6.50
CA ASN A 96 12.51 10.21 6.18
C ASN A 96 13.79 10.25 7.04
N GLY A 97 14.33 9.07 7.36
CA GLY A 97 15.57 8.93 8.14
C GLY A 97 15.38 8.96 9.67
N VAL A 98 14.16 9.21 10.16
CA VAL A 98 13.85 9.09 11.59
C VAL A 98 13.49 7.65 11.90
N LYS A 99 14.38 6.95 12.57
CA LYS A 99 14.24 5.53 12.94
C LYS A 99 13.56 5.36 14.29
N GLU A 100 12.83 4.25 14.43
CA GLU A 100 12.35 3.82 15.73
C GLU A 100 13.51 3.63 16.73
N SER A 101 13.24 3.78 18.00
CA SER A 101 14.20 3.62 19.08
C SER A 101 13.60 2.81 20.23
N ALA A 102 13.99 1.54 20.31
CA ALA A 102 13.57 0.68 21.41
C ALA A 102 14.09 1.19 22.77
N GLU A 103 15.30 1.76 22.80
CA GLU A 103 15.88 2.34 24.01
C GLU A 103 15.04 3.51 24.57
N LYS A 104 14.52 4.36 23.67
CA LYS A 104 13.68 5.51 24.02
C LYS A 104 12.18 5.20 23.99
N LEU A 105 11.81 3.95 23.70
CA LEU A 105 10.42 3.51 23.51
C LEU A 105 9.66 4.38 22.49
N ARG A 106 10.34 4.82 21.42
CA ARG A 106 9.76 5.66 20.38
C ARG A 106 9.55 4.88 19.10
N TYR A 107 8.32 4.93 18.60
CA TYR A 107 7.88 4.17 17.44
C TYR A 107 7.01 5.02 16.52
N TRP A 108 6.91 4.59 15.26
CA TRP A 108 5.99 5.13 14.29
C TRP A 108 4.64 4.45 14.41
N GLY A 109 3.57 5.24 14.61
CA GLY A 109 2.18 4.81 14.49
C GLY A 109 1.42 5.70 13.52
N TRP A 110 0.31 5.22 12.99
CA TRP A 110 -0.54 6.04 12.15
C TRP A 110 -1.95 6.13 12.73
N TRP A 111 -2.59 7.25 12.47
CA TRP A 111 -3.87 7.63 13.04
C TRP A 111 -4.77 8.18 11.93
N ILE A 112 -6.06 7.90 12.04
CA ILE A 112 -7.09 8.43 11.15
C ILE A 112 -7.98 9.40 11.93
N TRP A 113 -8.30 10.52 11.31
CA TRP A 113 -9.25 11.46 11.88
C TRP A 113 -10.68 10.96 11.70
N THR A 114 -11.44 10.92 12.78
CA THR A 114 -12.84 10.52 12.82
C THR A 114 -13.67 11.62 13.49
N ASP A 115 -14.99 11.47 13.49
CA ASP A 115 -15.91 12.41 14.19
C ASP A 115 -15.62 12.53 15.70
N TYR A 116 -14.91 11.55 16.26
CA TYR A 116 -14.55 11.50 17.69
C TYR A 116 -13.08 11.85 17.94
N GLY A 117 -12.36 12.31 16.95
CA GLY A 117 -10.93 12.62 17.01
C GLY A 117 -10.03 11.55 16.40
N TRP A 118 -8.75 11.53 16.80
CA TRP A 118 -7.77 10.60 16.27
C TRP A 118 -8.04 9.16 16.74
N SER A 119 -8.19 8.25 15.80
CA SER A 119 -8.27 6.79 16.03
C SER A 119 -7.01 6.11 15.54
N HIS A 120 -6.43 5.22 16.35
CA HIS A 120 -5.22 4.47 15.98
C HIS A 120 -5.50 3.51 14.83
N GLY A 121 -4.59 3.46 13.85
CA GLY A 121 -4.68 2.54 12.73
C GLY A 121 -4.46 1.09 13.16
N GLY A 122 -5.49 0.25 12.94
CA GLY A 122 -5.51 -1.13 13.40
C GLY A 122 -4.84 -2.15 12.46
N SER A 123 -4.23 -1.71 11.36
CA SER A 123 -3.63 -2.61 10.36
C SER A 123 -2.30 -2.08 9.83
N ALA A 124 -1.54 -2.94 9.15
CA ALA A 124 -0.34 -2.50 8.44
C ALA A 124 -0.70 -1.55 7.29
N CYS A 125 0.12 -0.53 7.05
CA CYS A 125 -0.16 0.52 6.06
C CYS A 125 -0.32 0.00 4.62
N ASN A 126 0.32 -1.11 4.26
CA ASN A 126 0.17 -1.75 2.96
C ASN A 126 -1.09 -2.65 2.85
N LYS A 127 -1.81 -2.85 3.95
CA LYS A 127 -3.09 -3.58 4.00
C LYS A 127 -4.27 -2.64 4.15
N TYR A 128 -4.05 -1.42 4.61
CA TYR A 128 -5.09 -0.43 4.75
C TYR A 128 -5.40 0.22 3.40
N VAL A 129 -6.58 -0.06 2.88
CA VAL A 129 -7.13 0.57 1.67
C VAL A 129 -7.75 1.90 2.08
N VAL A 130 -7.24 2.99 1.52
CA VAL A 130 -7.67 4.34 1.87
C VAL A 130 -9.01 4.69 1.21
N SER A 131 -9.82 5.52 1.88
CA SER A 131 -11.07 6.06 1.36
C SER A 131 -10.92 7.53 0.94
N PRO A 132 -11.78 8.03 0.03
CA PRO A 132 -11.69 9.41 -0.42
C PRO A 132 -11.78 10.41 0.73
N ASN A 133 -10.92 11.44 0.70
CA ASN A 133 -10.88 12.55 1.65
C ASN A 133 -10.54 12.17 3.11
N GLU A 134 -10.06 10.95 3.36
CA GLU A 134 -9.55 10.61 4.68
C GLU A 134 -8.40 11.54 5.08
N THR A 135 -8.34 11.85 6.37
CA THR A 135 -7.21 12.57 6.97
C THR A 135 -6.44 11.60 7.85
N ILE A 136 -5.22 11.29 7.45
CA ILE A 136 -4.35 10.31 8.13
C ILE A 136 -3.04 10.98 8.51
N ILE A 137 -2.53 10.68 9.69
CA ILE A 137 -1.23 11.19 10.15
C ILE A 137 -0.35 10.07 10.68
N TRP A 138 0.90 10.07 10.29
CA TRP A 138 1.97 9.30 10.94
C TRP A 138 2.58 10.11 12.07
N TYR A 139 2.65 9.51 13.24
CA TYR A 139 3.16 10.17 14.44
C TYR A 139 4.29 9.35 15.08
N TYR A 140 5.44 10.01 15.27
CA TYR A 140 6.58 9.45 15.97
C TYR A 140 6.48 9.79 17.44
N SER A 141 5.98 8.87 18.24
CA SER A 141 5.70 9.12 19.67
C SER A 141 6.36 8.10 20.57
N GLN A 142 6.46 8.46 21.83
CA GLN A 142 6.88 7.56 22.89
C GLN A 142 5.67 6.75 23.36
N VAL A 143 5.81 5.42 23.39
CA VAL A 143 4.79 4.54 23.95
C VAL A 143 4.87 4.52 25.47
N ASN A 144 3.76 4.29 26.13
CA ASN A 144 3.71 4.05 27.56
C ASN A 144 4.46 2.75 27.90
N SER A 145 5.43 2.80 28.80
CA SER A 145 6.26 1.63 29.15
C SER A 145 5.50 0.50 29.85
N THR A 146 4.32 0.80 30.40
CA THR A 146 3.51 -0.16 31.15
C THR A 146 2.41 -0.77 30.27
N THR A 147 1.66 0.06 29.51
CA THR A 147 0.52 -0.38 28.71
C THR A 147 0.89 -0.66 27.26
N TRP A 148 2.05 -0.23 26.79
CA TRP A 148 2.50 -0.25 25.39
C TRP A 148 1.56 0.52 24.45
N GLU A 149 0.73 1.37 24.99
CA GLU A 149 -0.15 2.22 24.20
C GLU A 149 0.59 3.44 23.66
N MET A 150 0.30 3.77 22.43
CA MET A 150 0.81 4.95 21.75
C MET A 150 -0.19 6.10 21.93
N PRO A 151 0.25 7.28 22.42
CA PRO A 151 -0.64 8.42 22.54
C PRO A 151 -1.06 8.94 21.17
N PRO A 152 -2.29 9.47 21.03
CA PRO A 152 -2.70 10.13 19.80
C PRO A 152 -1.85 11.37 19.52
N PRO A 153 -1.76 11.80 18.25
CA PRO A 153 -1.11 13.07 17.92
C PRO A 153 -1.86 14.24 18.57
N PRO A 154 -1.13 15.28 19.04
CA PRO A 154 -1.71 16.44 19.70
C PRO A 154 -2.53 17.34 18.74
#